data_6dc9306bfe633d1e193ddc78fbdf7c2d
#
_entry.id   6dc9306bfe633d1e193ddc78fbdf7c2d
#
_cell.length_a   1.000
_cell.length_b   1.000
_cell.length_c   1.000
_cell.angle_alpha   90.00
_cell.angle_beta   90.00
_cell.angle_gamma   90.00
#
_symmetry.space_group_name_H-M   'P 1'
#
loop_
_entity.id
_entity.type
_entity.pdbx_description
1 polymer ?
#
loop_
_entity_poly.entity_id
_entity_poly.type
_entity_poly.pdbx_seq_one_letter_code
_entity_poly.pdbx_strand_id
1 'polypeptide(L)'
;MKKMIAAILALILALGLCACGAAPAESTAAETAGADAQPAEETNADSFEADKEKGLALFRDEDYEGAYEVLAQYADSGDAEISGVIGYCYYGGWGVEQDDAKAAEYLSIAADADISEAQYMMGILYEYGYGVEQDDVKAAEFEAKAADAGYADAQLELGYFYAYGYGVEQSYDKALEYYTLASEQGNTIAMTNIGLMYEYGNGVDKDPKRAVEYYQKAADMGDASATVNLGVMYEYGNGVDKDPKRAVECYQKAADMGDARGQAYLAIMYRDGNGVQKDYAKAVEYYTLAAEQDNLTALNNLAILYLEGKGVEADETKAMELYTRAAELGEPYAQYNLGFSYFMGKGVEKDYAKAAYWYNECVNNPNADEKIIKDASEQLENPNVKAALK
;
A
#
# COMPACT_ATOMS: atom_id res chain seq x y z
N MET A 1 4.79 -11.12 1.38
CA MET A 1 4.83 -9.72 1.79
C MET A 1 6.14 -9.07 1.35
N LYS A 2 7.35 -9.46 1.85
CA LYS A 2 8.64 -8.86 1.44
C LYS A 2 8.89 -8.82 -0.07
N LYS A 3 8.66 -9.92 -0.83
CA LYS A 3 8.79 -9.94 -2.30
C LYS A 3 7.79 -9.03 -3.01
N MET A 4 6.65 -8.76 -2.39
CA MET A 4 5.64 -7.84 -2.92
C MET A 4 6.01 -6.39 -2.62
N ILE A 5 6.54 -6.10 -1.43
CA ILE A 5 7.12 -4.79 -1.07
C ILE A 5 8.36 -4.51 -1.93
N ALA A 6 9.23 -5.51 -2.11
CA ALA A 6 10.41 -5.41 -2.97
C ALA A 6 10.03 -5.19 -4.45
N ALA A 7 8.96 -5.82 -4.96
CA ALA A 7 8.50 -5.60 -6.33
C ALA A 7 7.85 -4.22 -6.53
N ILE A 8 7.17 -3.69 -5.51
CA ILE A 8 6.62 -2.32 -5.52
C ILE A 8 7.76 -1.29 -5.47
N LEU A 9 8.78 -1.53 -4.64
CA LEU A 9 9.99 -0.70 -4.57
C LEU A 9 10.82 -0.76 -5.85
N ALA A 10 10.86 -1.90 -6.53
CA ALA A 10 11.55 -2.07 -7.81
C ALA A 10 10.95 -1.21 -8.92
N LEU A 11 9.62 -1.11 -8.98
CA LEU A 11 8.92 -0.29 -9.96
C LEU A 11 9.18 1.21 -9.77
N ILE A 12 9.48 1.61 -8.53
CA ILE A 12 9.73 2.98 -8.12
C ILE A 12 11.19 3.40 -8.42
N LEU A 13 12.16 2.50 -8.19
CA LEU A 13 13.58 2.73 -8.46
C LEU A 13 13.90 2.95 -9.95
N ALA A 14 13.15 2.30 -10.85
CA ALA A 14 13.31 2.46 -12.30
C ALA A 14 12.92 3.86 -12.81
N LEU A 15 12.05 4.57 -12.10
CA LEU A 15 11.57 5.91 -12.50
C LEU A 15 12.45 7.07 -11.97
N GLY A 16 13.21 6.85 -10.89
CA GLY A 16 14.00 7.89 -10.21
C GLY A 16 15.34 8.23 -10.90
N LEU A 17 15.90 7.32 -11.68
CA LEU A 17 17.23 7.47 -12.30
C LEU A 17 17.22 8.20 -13.66
N CYS A 18 16.10 8.79 -14.09
CA CYS A 18 15.96 9.37 -15.44
C CYS A 18 16.23 10.89 -15.53
N ALA A 19 16.80 11.54 -14.52
CA ALA A 19 16.92 13.01 -14.47
C ALA A 19 18.35 13.56 -14.38
N CYS A 20 19.35 12.98 -15.08
CA CYS A 20 20.60 13.68 -15.38
C CYS A 20 21.27 13.07 -16.62
N GLY A 21 20.81 13.44 -17.80
CA GLY A 21 21.41 13.09 -19.08
C GLY A 21 21.65 14.32 -19.93
N ALA A 22 22.84 14.93 -19.83
CA ALA A 22 23.30 15.91 -20.81
C ALA A 22 23.68 15.19 -22.10
N ALA A 23 23.15 15.66 -23.23
CA ALA A 23 23.44 15.15 -24.56
C ALA A 23 24.90 15.33 -24.94
N PRO A 24 25.54 14.33 -25.60
CA PRO A 24 26.85 14.52 -26.16
C PRO A 24 26.77 15.15 -27.55
N ALA A 25 27.65 16.13 -27.77
CA ALA A 25 27.87 16.80 -29.07
C ALA A 25 28.58 15.85 -30.05
N GLU A 26 28.07 15.77 -31.26
CA GLU A 26 28.73 15.12 -32.38
C GLU A 26 30.05 15.82 -32.75
N SER A 27 31.11 15.05 -32.88
CA SER A 27 32.35 15.48 -33.53
C SER A 27 32.76 14.43 -34.54
N THR A 28 32.68 14.81 -35.78
CA THR A 28 33.25 14.12 -36.94
C THR A 28 34.78 14.27 -36.95
N ALA A 29 35.51 13.17 -37.08
CA ALA A 29 36.88 13.23 -37.56
C ALA A 29 37.39 11.93 -38.18
N ALA A 30 37.99 12.08 -39.25
CA ALA A 30 38.56 11.32 -40.28
C ALA A 30 39.49 10.14 -39.90
N GLU A 31 39.49 9.15 -40.82
CA GLU A 31 40.41 8.03 -40.94
C GLU A 31 41.86 8.47 -41.10
N THR A 32 42.77 7.79 -40.40
CA THR A 32 44.11 7.47 -40.96
C THR A 32 44.51 6.07 -40.47
N ALA A 33 44.97 5.29 -41.44
CA ALA A 33 45.39 3.91 -41.30
C ALA A 33 46.76 3.76 -40.63
N GLY A 34 46.93 2.61 -39.93
CA GLY A 34 48.20 1.89 -39.90
C GLY A 34 48.90 1.84 -38.55
N ALA A 35 48.86 0.68 -37.94
CA ALA A 35 50.00 -0.11 -37.48
C ALA A 35 49.53 -1.17 -36.47
N ASP A 36 50.02 -2.40 -36.63
CA ASP A 36 49.89 -3.51 -35.71
C ASP A 36 50.12 -3.09 -34.26
N ALA A 37 49.04 -3.06 -33.47
CA ALA A 37 49.09 -3.06 -32.02
C ALA A 37 48.52 -4.40 -31.55
N GLN A 38 49.35 -5.16 -30.85
CA GLN A 38 48.88 -6.27 -29.98
C GLN A 38 47.74 -5.73 -29.09
N PRO A 39 46.69 -6.55 -28.80
CA PRO A 39 45.68 -6.10 -27.86
C PRO A 39 46.38 -5.77 -26.54
N ALA A 40 46.22 -4.54 -26.09
CA ALA A 40 46.61 -4.15 -24.74
C ALA A 40 45.91 -5.12 -23.79
N GLU A 41 46.67 -5.72 -22.86
CA GLU A 41 46.08 -6.43 -21.71
C GLU A 41 45.15 -5.42 -21.02
N GLU A 42 43.84 -5.69 -21.05
CA GLU A 42 42.88 -4.94 -20.22
C GLU A 42 43.40 -4.97 -18.79
N THR A 43 43.65 -3.80 -18.23
CA THR A 43 44.12 -3.72 -16.86
C THR A 43 42.96 -4.14 -15.97
N ASN A 44 43.22 -4.72 -14.77
CA ASN A 44 42.15 -5.10 -13.83
C ASN A 44 41.21 -3.91 -13.49
N ALA A 45 41.71 -2.69 -13.62
CA ALA A 45 40.94 -1.47 -13.43
C ALA A 45 39.94 -1.23 -14.58
N ASP A 46 40.31 -1.50 -15.83
CA ASP A 46 39.43 -1.32 -16.98
C ASP A 46 38.30 -2.36 -16.98
N SER A 47 38.57 -3.59 -16.51
CA SER A 47 37.55 -4.62 -16.34
C SER A 47 36.57 -4.30 -15.18
N PHE A 48 37.07 -3.74 -14.06
CA PHE A 48 36.26 -3.34 -12.94
C PHE A 48 35.22 -2.27 -13.33
N GLU A 49 35.65 -1.19 -13.96
CA GLU A 49 34.74 -0.12 -14.39
C GLU A 49 33.73 -0.59 -15.45
N ALA A 50 34.16 -1.43 -16.40
CA ALA A 50 33.26 -2.00 -17.40
C ALA A 50 32.20 -2.93 -16.77
N ASP A 51 32.57 -3.78 -15.82
CA ASP A 51 31.66 -4.66 -15.12
C ASP A 51 30.75 -3.86 -14.17
N LYS A 52 31.27 -2.83 -13.49
CA LYS A 52 30.47 -1.91 -12.68
C LYS A 52 29.39 -1.23 -13.53
N GLU A 53 29.77 -0.61 -14.64
CA GLU A 53 28.81 0.06 -15.53
C GLU A 53 27.76 -0.92 -16.07
N LYS A 54 28.19 -2.12 -16.47
CA LYS A 54 27.29 -3.19 -16.92
C LYS A 54 26.31 -3.63 -15.83
N GLY A 55 26.79 -3.89 -14.61
CA GLY A 55 25.97 -4.32 -13.50
C GLY A 55 24.96 -3.25 -13.07
N LEU A 56 25.39 -1.97 -13.02
CA LEU A 56 24.51 -0.84 -12.74
C LEU A 56 23.45 -0.64 -13.86
N ALA A 57 23.79 -0.90 -15.12
CA ALA A 57 22.83 -0.86 -16.22
C ALA A 57 21.78 -1.97 -16.08
N LEU A 58 22.21 -3.21 -15.81
CA LEU A 58 21.29 -4.32 -15.54
C LEU A 58 20.36 -4.03 -14.37
N PHE A 59 20.89 -3.46 -13.29
CA PHE A 59 20.07 -3.05 -12.14
C PHE A 59 19.02 -2.01 -12.52
N ARG A 60 19.36 -1.00 -13.33
CA ARG A 60 18.40 0.01 -13.83
C ARG A 60 17.34 -0.61 -14.76
N ASP A 61 17.70 -1.65 -15.51
CA ASP A 61 16.79 -2.41 -16.38
C ASP A 61 15.99 -3.47 -15.61
N GLU A 62 16.05 -3.48 -14.27
CA GLU A 62 15.37 -4.41 -13.34
C GLU A 62 15.84 -5.88 -13.47
N ASP A 63 16.94 -6.13 -14.17
CA ASP A 63 17.61 -7.44 -14.18
C ASP A 63 18.54 -7.56 -12.96
N TYR A 64 17.91 -7.70 -11.78
CA TYR A 64 18.62 -7.74 -10.50
C TYR A 64 19.50 -9.00 -10.37
N GLU A 65 19.05 -10.14 -10.90
CA GLU A 65 19.84 -11.37 -10.92
C GLU A 65 21.09 -11.21 -11.78
N GLY A 66 20.94 -10.65 -12.99
CA GLY A 66 22.06 -10.34 -13.87
C GLY A 66 23.00 -9.29 -13.27
N ALA A 67 22.48 -8.28 -12.58
CA ALA A 67 23.29 -7.29 -11.87
C ALA A 67 24.13 -7.94 -10.77
N TYR A 68 23.52 -8.82 -9.96
CA TYR A 68 24.24 -9.55 -8.92
C TYR A 68 25.33 -10.47 -9.51
N GLU A 69 25.01 -11.24 -10.56
CA GLU A 69 26.01 -12.13 -11.21
C GLU A 69 27.26 -11.38 -11.66
N VAL A 70 27.10 -10.15 -12.17
CA VAL A 70 28.23 -9.33 -12.62
C VAL A 70 28.96 -8.69 -11.44
N LEU A 71 28.25 -8.19 -10.43
CA LEU A 71 28.84 -7.34 -9.37
C LEU A 71 29.30 -8.12 -8.13
N ALA A 72 28.83 -9.34 -7.90
CA ALA A 72 29.12 -10.11 -6.69
C ALA A 72 30.64 -10.33 -6.46
N GLN A 73 31.42 -10.44 -7.53
CA GLN A 73 32.89 -10.58 -7.44
C GLN A 73 33.57 -9.32 -6.87
N TYR A 74 32.88 -8.17 -6.87
CA TYR A 74 33.36 -6.89 -6.37
C TYR A 74 32.66 -6.46 -5.07
N ALA A 75 31.89 -7.34 -4.43
CA ALA A 75 31.13 -7.02 -3.22
C ALA A 75 32.00 -6.42 -2.11
N ASP A 76 33.24 -6.92 -1.95
CA ASP A 76 34.18 -6.46 -0.92
C ASP A 76 35.08 -5.28 -1.41
N SER A 77 34.77 -4.66 -2.55
CA SER A 77 35.57 -3.55 -3.06
C SER A 77 35.46 -2.26 -2.25
N GLY A 78 34.39 -2.13 -1.46
CA GLY A 78 34.05 -0.89 -0.76
C GLY A 78 33.45 0.18 -1.68
N ASP A 79 33.19 -0.14 -2.95
CA ASP A 79 32.48 0.78 -3.86
C ASP A 79 31.01 0.92 -3.42
N ALA A 80 30.59 2.15 -3.20
CA ALA A 80 29.29 2.44 -2.63
C ALA A 80 28.12 2.05 -3.55
N GLU A 81 28.24 2.27 -4.88
CA GLU A 81 27.18 1.91 -5.84
C GLU A 81 27.04 0.40 -5.96
N ILE A 82 28.18 -0.33 -6.03
CA ILE A 82 28.17 -1.79 -6.01
C ILE A 82 27.57 -2.31 -4.71
N SER A 83 27.97 -1.74 -3.57
CA SER A 83 27.41 -2.12 -2.27
C SER A 83 25.90 -1.90 -2.22
N GLY A 84 25.40 -0.79 -2.74
CA GLY A 84 23.95 -0.53 -2.84
C GLY A 84 23.21 -1.61 -3.62
N VAL A 85 23.71 -1.98 -4.80
CA VAL A 85 23.12 -3.05 -5.63
C VAL A 85 23.17 -4.41 -4.92
N ILE A 86 24.33 -4.78 -4.37
CA ILE A 86 24.50 -6.05 -3.66
C ILE A 86 23.57 -6.14 -2.46
N GLY A 87 23.48 -5.06 -1.65
CA GLY A 87 22.57 -4.99 -0.51
C GLY A 87 21.12 -5.14 -0.91
N TYR A 88 20.72 -4.49 -2.01
CA TYR A 88 19.38 -4.62 -2.57
C TYR A 88 19.08 -6.06 -3.02
N CYS A 89 20.05 -6.72 -3.68
CA CYS A 89 19.92 -8.11 -4.10
C CYS A 89 19.75 -9.07 -2.91
N TYR A 90 20.50 -8.87 -1.82
CA TYR A 90 20.29 -9.65 -0.58
C TYR A 90 18.92 -9.40 0.04
N TYR A 91 18.40 -8.17 0.03
CA TYR A 91 17.07 -7.85 0.53
C TYR A 91 15.95 -8.59 -0.21
N GLY A 92 16.02 -8.64 -1.54
CA GLY A 92 14.99 -9.29 -2.38
C GLY A 92 15.24 -10.77 -2.65
N GLY A 93 16.46 -11.28 -2.43
CA GLY A 93 16.87 -12.63 -2.80
C GLY A 93 17.03 -12.81 -4.31
N TRP A 94 17.58 -11.80 -5.03
CA TRP A 94 17.80 -11.83 -6.45
C TRP A 94 19.24 -12.27 -6.79
N GLY A 95 19.37 -13.39 -7.47
CA GLY A 95 20.67 -14.00 -7.79
C GLY A 95 21.42 -14.57 -6.57
N VAL A 96 20.86 -14.41 -5.36
CA VAL A 96 21.43 -14.83 -4.09
C VAL A 96 20.31 -15.23 -3.12
N GLU A 97 20.63 -16.06 -2.12
CA GLU A 97 19.70 -16.33 -1.03
C GLU A 97 19.45 -15.05 -0.21
N GLN A 98 18.17 -14.77 0.09
CA GLN A 98 17.79 -13.60 0.86
C GLN A 98 18.46 -13.61 2.25
N ASP A 99 19.11 -12.48 2.59
CA ASP A 99 19.80 -12.29 3.87
C ASP A 99 19.69 -10.82 4.30
N ASP A 100 18.74 -10.53 5.18
CA ASP A 100 18.44 -9.17 5.61
C ASP A 100 19.64 -8.54 6.37
N ALA A 101 20.44 -9.34 7.08
CA ALA A 101 21.60 -8.82 7.80
C ALA A 101 22.71 -8.38 6.83
N LYS A 102 22.96 -9.14 5.78
CA LYS A 102 23.88 -8.74 4.72
C LYS A 102 23.31 -7.57 3.91
N ALA A 103 22.00 -7.54 3.67
CA ALA A 103 21.38 -6.39 3.03
C ALA A 103 21.68 -5.11 3.81
N ALA A 104 21.48 -5.12 5.14
CA ALA A 104 21.78 -3.98 6.00
C ALA A 104 23.27 -3.61 5.99
N GLU A 105 24.17 -4.60 6.02
CA GLU A 105 25.64 -4.38 5.97
C GLU A 105 26.04 -3.63 4.69
N TYR A 106 25.63 -4.14 3.52
CA TYR A 106 26.00 -3.53 2.23
C TYR A 106 25.28 -2.21 1.98
N LEU A 107 24.00 -2.10 2.32
CA LEU A 107 23.24 -0.86 2.19
C LEU A 107 23.78 0.24 3.11
N SER A 108 24.33 -0.09 4.29
CA SER A 108 24.94 0.92 5.15
C SER A 108 26.16 1.59 4.50
N ILE A 109 26.98 0.83 3.74
CA ILE A 109 28.12 1.37 3.02
C ILE A 109 27.66 2.40 1.97
N ALA A 110 26.62 2.07 1.25
CA ALA A 110 26.06 2.96 0.23
C ALA A 110 25.37 4.20 0.86
N ALA A 111 24.64 4.00 1.95
CA ALA A 111 23.97 5.09 2.68
C ALA A 111 24.96 6.07 3.33
N ASP A 112 26.09 5.57 3.84
CA ASP A 112 27.20 6.40 4.37
C ASP A 112 27.92 7.21 3.28
N ALA A 113 27.79 6.78 2.03
CA ALA A 113 28.27 7.52 0.84
C ALA A 113 27.20 8.44 0.22
N ASP A 114 26.14 8.75 0.97
CA ASP A 114 25.03 9.65 0.59
C ASP A 114 24.23 9.19 -0.65
N ILE A 115 24.18 7.88 -0.92
CA ILE A 115 23.28 7.33 -1.95
C ILE A 115 21.86 7.32 -1.38
N SER A 116 20.98 8.16 -1.93
CA SER A 116 19.62 8.42 -1.40
C SER A 116 18.75 7.17 -1.37
N GLU A 117 18.84 6.32 -2.41
CA GLU A 117 18.11 5.06 -2.48
C GLU A 117 18.55 4.10 -1.36
N ALA A 118 19.84 4.07 -1.04
CA ALA A 118 20.35 3.25 0.04
C ALA A 118 19.96 3.83 1.42
N GLN A 119 19.93 5.16 1.57
CA GLN A 119 19.42 5.82 2.76
C GLN A 119 17.94 5.49 2.98
N TYR A 120 17.11 5.59 1.94
CA TYR A 120 15.70 5.19 1.98
C TYR A 120 15.53 3.70 2.36
N MET A 121 16.31 2.81 1.74
CA MET A 121 16.28 1.38 2.09
C MET A 121 16.69 1.11 3.53
N MET A 122 17.69 1.83 4.05
CA MET A 122 18.07 1.75 5.47
C MET A 122 16.94 2.22 6.39
N GLY A 123 16.19 3.26 6.00
CA GLY A 123 14.97 3.69 6.67
C GLY A 123 13.98 2.53 6.82
N ILE A 124 13.66 1.86 5.72
CA ILE A 124 12.77 0.68 5.70
C ILE A 124 13.32 -0.46 6.59
N LEU A 125 14.63 -0.75 6.52
CA LEU A 125 15.21 -1.82 7.33
C LEU A 125 15.06 -1.54 8.83
N TYR A 126 15.26 -0.30 9.27
CA TYR A 126 15.05 0.09 10.66
C TYR A 126 13.56 0.14 11.05
N GLU A 127 12.66 0.60 10.18
CA GLU A 127 11.21 0.64 10.44
C GLU A 127 10.64 -0.76 10.72
N TYR A 128 11.05 -1.76 9.94
CA TYR A 128 10.51 -3.13 10.05
C TYR A 128 11.43 -4.11 10.82
N GLY A 129 12.63 -3.70 11.22
CA GLY A 129 13.59 -4.55 11.89
C GLY A 129 14.16 -5.65 10.98
N TYR A 130 14.38 -5.36 9.69
CA TYR A 130 14.91 -6.32 8.73
C TYR A 130 16.46 -6.31 8.78
N GLY A 131 17.05 -7.36 9.35
CA GLY A 131 18.50 -7.48 9.50
C GLY A 131 19.14 -6.56 10.53
N VAL A 132 18.37 -5.64 11.10
CA VAL A 132 18.72 -4.71 12.19
C VAL A 132 17.66 -4.76 13.27
N GLU A 133 17.98 -4.27 14.48
CA GLU A 133 16.94 -4.05 15.50
C GLU A 133 16.01 -2.90 15.04
N GLN A 134 14.71 -3.10 15.19
CA GLN A 134 13.70 -2.08 14.83
C GLN A 134 13.96 -0.80 15.64
N ASP A 135 13.99 0.34 14.93
CA ASP A 135 14.28 1.64 15.53
C ASP A 135 13.64 2.77 14.69
N ASP A 136 12.47 3.20 15.11
CA ASP A 136 11.71 4.23 14.38
C ASP A 136 12.44 5.57 14.30
N VAL A 137 13.31 5.88 15.29
CA VAL A 137 14.11 7.11 15.30
C VAL A 137 15.17 7.06 14.21
N LYS A 138 15.88 5.94 14.10
CA LYS A 138 16.87 5.75 13.02
C LYS A 138 16.20 5.67 11.66
N ALA A 139 15.05 5.02 11.58
CA ALA A 139 14.26 5.02 10.34
C ALA A 139 13.99 6.45 9.87
N ALA A 140 13.47 7.30 10.77
CA ALA A 140 13.21 8.71 10.47
C ALA A 140 14.48 9.51 10.11
N GLU A 141 15.62 9.22 10.74
CA GLU A 141 16.90 9.86 10.41
C GLU A 141 17.38 9.51 9.00
N PHE A 142 17.23 8.25 8.58
CA PHE A 142 17.60 7.82 7.24
C PHE A 142 16.62 8.33 6.17
N GLU A 143 15.31 8.29 6.46
CA GLU A 143 14.29 8.88 5.60
C GLU A 143 14.51 10.39 5.41
N ALA A 144 14.90 11.11 6.47
CA ALA A 144 15.18 12.54 6.38
C ALA A 144 16.38 12.84 5.45
N LYS A 145 17.45 12.04 5.52
CA LYS A 145 18.60 12.23 4.61
C LYS A 145 18.22 12.03 3.15
N ALA A 146 17.48 10.95 2.86
CA ALA A 146 17.01 10.68 1.50
C ALA A 146 16.01 11.74 1.01
N ALA A 147 15.08 12.19 1.89
CA ALA A 147 14.11 13.23 1.58
C ALA A 147 14.76 14.59 1.30
N ASP A 148 15.77 14.97 2.08
CA ASP A 148 16.55 16.20 1.90
C ASP A 148 17.38 16.18 0.59
N ALA A 149 17.79 14.97 0.16
CA ALA A 149 18.42 14.77 -1.14
C ALA A 149 17.41 14.79 -2.31
N GLY A 150 16.12 14.92 -2.02
CA GLY A 150 15.04 15.03 -3.01
C GLY A 150 14.40 13.71 -3.41
N TYR A 151 14.65 12.61 -2.70
CA TYR A 151 14.07 11.32 -3.02
C TYR A 151 12.57 11.31 -2.67
N ALA A 152 11.70 11.18 -3.69
CA ALA A 152 10.26 11.42 -3.55
C ALA A 152 9.57 10.44 -2.58
N ASP A 153 10.00 9.17 -2.56
CA ASP A 153 9.39 8.17 -1.69
C ASP A 153 9.79 8.39 -0.24
N ALA A 154 11.05 8.79 0.02
CA ALA A 154 11.47 9.18 1.36
C ALA A 154 10.73 10.45 1.85
N GLN A 155 10.43 11.40 0.95
CA GLN A 155 9.58 12.55 1.29
C GLN A 155 8.16 12.10 1.68
N LEU A 156 7.57 11.14 0.94
CA LEU A 156 6.28 10.56 1.29
C LEU A 156 6.32 9.90 2.68
N GLU A 157 7.31 9.00 2.92
CA GLU A 157 7.42 8.25 4.17
C GLU A 157 7.73 9.18 5.36
N LEU A 158 8.61 10.15 5.18
CA LEU A 158 8.89 11.13 6.23
C LEU A 158 7.67 12.00 6.54
N GLY A 159 6.88 12.36 5.51
CA GLY A 159 5.58 13.00 5.69
C GLY A 159 4.64 12.15 6.55
N TYR A 160 4.61 10.84 6.32
CA TYR A 160 3.85 9.88 7.11
C TYR A 160 4.37 9.80 8.56
N PHE A 161 5.69 9.74 8.75
CA PHE A 161 6.29 9.72 10.08
C PHE A 161 5.91 10.97 10.90
N TYR A 162 5.96 12.15 10.29
CA TYR A 162 5.50 13.38 10.95
C TYR A 162 3.98 13.41 11.19
N ALA A 163 3.17 12.85 10.29
CA ALA A 163 1.71 12.82 10.47
C ALA A 163 1.28 11.96 11.67
N TYR A 164 2.02 10.88 11.95
CA TYR A 164 1.67 9.91 13.01
C TYR A 164 2.61 9.93 14.22
N GLY A 165 3.74 10.61 14.15
CA GLY A 165 4.72 10.69 15.24
C GLY A 165 5.58 9.44 15.36
N TYR A 166 5.92 8.76 14.24
CA TYR A 166 6.81 7.60 14.23
C TYR A 166 8.27 8.07 14.24
N GLY A 167 9.01 7.74 15.28
CA GLY A 167 10.41 8.13 15.45
C GLY A 167 10.67 9.64 15.55
N VAL A 168 9.65 10.48 15.34
CA VAL A 168 9.68 11.95 15.42
C VAL A 168 8.52 12.49 16.20
N GLU A 169 8.61 13.75 16.68
CA GLU A 169 7.46 14.42 17.27
C GLU A 169 6.40 14.69 16.18
N GLN A 170 5.15 14.33 16.45
CA GLN A 170 4.04 14.53 15.51
C GLN A 170 3.93 15.99 15.09
N SER A 171 3.87 16.22 13.77
CA SER A 171 3.73 17.56 13.20
C SER A 171 3.03 17.51 11.84
N TYR A 172 1.78 17.87 11.80
CA TYR A 172 1.04 17.96 10.54
C TYR A 172 1.58 19.03 9.58
N ASP A 173 2.18 20.11 10.10
CA ASP A 173 2.80 21.15 9.28
C ASP A 173 3.98 20.57 8.49
N LYS A 174 4.86 19.79 9.15
CA LYS A 174 5.95 19.10 8.48
C LYS A 174 5.47 17.99 7.56
N ALA A 175 4.44 17.25 7.97
CA ALA A 175 3.83 16.25 7.12
C ALA A 175 3.35 16.86 5.80
N LEU A 176 2.66 18.01 5.87
CA LEU A 176 2.22 18.73 4.68
C LEU A 176 3.37 19.21 3.81
N GLU A 177 4.46 19.71 4.43
CA GLU A 177 5.67 20.14 3.73
C GLU A 177 6.24 18.99 2.90
N TYR A 178 6.52 17.84 3.52
CA TYR A 178 7.10 16.69 2.84
C TYR A 178 6.14 16.04 1.83
N TYR A 179 4.85 15.92 2.13
CA TYR A 179 3.87 15.48 1.14
C TYR A 179 3.79 16.42 -0.05
N THR A 180 3.95 17.74 0.16
CA THR A 180 3.96 18.72 -0.93
C THR A 180 5.16 18.48 -1.84
N LEU A 181 6.37 18.31 -1.27
CA LEU A 181 7.58 18.01 -2.03
C LEU A 181 7.42 16.72 -2.86
N ALA A 182 6.90 15.64 -2.27
CA ALA A 182 6.63 14.39 -2.99
C ALA A 182 5.58 14.57 -4.09
N SER A 183 4.50 15.32 -3.81
CA SER A 183 3.42 15.58 -4.78
C SER A 183 3.88 16.41 -5.98
N GLU A 184 4.82 17.34 -5.81
CA GLU A 184 5.44 18.13 -6.88
C GLU A 184 6.27 17.25 -7.84
N GLN A 185 6.77 16.12 -7.34
CA GLN A 185 7.43 15.10 -8.13
C GLN A 185 6.46 14.05 -8.72
N GLY A 186 5.16 14.24 -8.58
CA GLY A 186 4.14 13.37 -9.16
C GLY A 186 3.73 12.19 -8.28
N ASN A 187 4.13 12.15 -7.00
CA ASN A 187 3.70 11.08 -6.09
C ASN A 187 2.19 11.20 -5.78
N THR A 188 1.39 10.28 -6.30
CA THR A 188 -0.08 10.30 -6.18
C THR A 188 -0.58 9.99 -4.78
N ILE A 189 0.17 9.18 -4.02
CA ILE A 189 -0.15 8.86 -2.62
C ILE A 189 0.02 10.12 -1.77
N ALA A 190 1.08 10.90 -1.99
CA ALA A 190 1.28 12.17 -1.32
C ALA A 190 0.15 13.16 -1.65
N MET A 191 -0.29 13.25 -2.92
CA MET A 191 -1.46 14.07 -3.30
C MET A 191 -2.71 13.63 -2.55
N THR A 192 -2.95 12.31 -2.45
CA THR A 192 -4.09 11.75 -1.71
C THR A 192 -4.02 12.09 -0.23
N ASN A 193 -2.84 12.02 0.39
CA ASN A 193 -2.63 12.39 1.79
C ASN A 193 -2.86 13.88 2.04
N ILE A 194 -2.42 14.77 1.14
CA ILE A 194 -2.74 16.20 1.20
C ILE A 194 -4.25 16.41 1.10
N GLY A 195 -4.92 15.68 0.21
CA GLY A 195 -6.38 15.69 0.11
C GLY A 195 -7.06 15.33 1.44
N LEU A 196 -6.61 14.26 2.10
CA LEU A 196 -7.08 13.85 3.43
C LEU A 196 -6.83 14.95 4.49
N MET A 197 -5.65 15.59 4.47
CA MET A 197 -5.36 16.68 5.40
C MET A 197 -6.36 17.84 5.26
N TYR A 198 -6.70 18.24 4.03
CA TYR A 198 -7.72 19.27 3.80
C TYR A 198 -9.14 18.79 4.11
N GLU A 199 -9.46 17.52 3.86
CA GLU A 199 -10.78 16.97 4.17
C GLU A 199 -11.07 16.96 5.67
N TYR A 200 -10.08 16.61 6.49
CA TYR A 200 -10.25 16.48 7.95
C TYR A 200 -9.80 17.73 8.72
N GLY A 201 -8.97 18.58 8.14
CA GLY A 201 -8.40 19.77 8.80
C GLY A 201 -7.19 19.42 9.66
N ASN A 202 -6.36 18.46 9.22
CA ASN A 202 -5.14 18.06 9.93
C ASN A 202 -3.99 18.97 9.49
N GLY A 203 -3.50 19.85 10.38
CA GLY A 203 -2.43 20.80 10.08
C GLY A 203 -2.80 21.94 9.12
N VAL A 204 -4.03 21.97 8.65
CA VAL A 204 -4.58 23.00 7.78
C VAL A 204 -6.03 23.29 8.14
N ASP A 205 -6.54 24.44 7.76
CA ASP A 205 -7.98 24.69 7.86
C ASP A 205 -8.74 23.68 6.98
N LYS A 206 -9.80 23.09 7.52
CA LYS A 206 -10.65 22.15 6.79
C LYS A 206 -11.19 22.78 5.52
N ASP A 207 -10.82 22.24 4.37
CA ASP A 207 -11.25 22.71 3.05
C ASP A 207 -11.57 21.55 2.12
N PRO A 208 -12.80 21.01 2.16
CA PRO A 208 -13.19 19.89 1.32
C PRO A 208 -13.09 20.17 -0.20
N LYS A 209 -13.12 21.43 -0.62
CA LYS A 209 -12.95 21.79 -2.05
C LYS A 209 -11.52 21.55 -2.48
N ARG A 210 -10.55 21.96 -1.67
CA ARG A 210 -9.14 21.62 -1.93
C ARG A 210 -8.88 20.13 -1.86
N ALA A 211 -9.52 19.40 -0.95
CA ALA A 211 -9.43 17.95 -0.91
C ALA A 211 -9.84 17.33 -2.25
N VAL A 212 -10.97 17.76 -2.81
CA VAL A 212 -11.44 17.31 -4.13
C VAL A 212 -10.43 17.63 -5.24
N GLU A 213 -9.80 18.81 -5.22
CA GLU A 213 -8.77 19.18 -6.22
C GLU A 213 -7.56 18.23 -6.18
N TYR A 214 -7.10 17.87 -4.99
CA TYR A 214 -5.99 16.93 -4.82
C TYR A 214 -6.40 15.49 -5.21
N TYR A 215 -7.57 15.02 -4.79
CA TYR A 215 -8.08 13.71 -5.19
C TYR A 215 -8.28 13.62 -6.71
N GLN A 216 -8.78 14.69 -7.34
CA GLN A 216 -8.94 14.70 -8.79
C GLN A 216 -7.59 14.59 -9.51
N LYS A 217 -6.56 15.35 -9.07
CA LYS A 217 -5.22 15.27 -9.65
C LYS A 217 -4.64 13.85 -9.55
N ALA A 218 -4.69 13.24 -8.36
CA ALA A 218 -4.20 11.89 -8.15
C ALA A 218 -4.99 10.85 -8.97
N ALA A 219 -6.33 10.98 -9.02
CA ALA A 219 -7.21 10.11 -9.79
C ALA A 219 -6.97 10.21 -11.32
N ASP A 220 -6.64 11.40 -11.82
CA ASP A 220 -6.29 11.61 -13.23
C ASP A 220 -4.94 10.96 -13.59
N MET A 221 -4.06 10.80 -12.60
CA MET A 221 -2.79 10.09 -12.72
C MET A 221 -2.91 8.58 -12.43
N GLY A 222 -4.12 8.06 -12.21
CA GLY A 222 -4.37 6.63 -12.06
C GLY A 222 -4.36 6.12 -10.61
N ASP A 223 -4.43 6.99 -9.61
CA ASP A 223 -4.55 6.55 -8.21
C ASP A 223 -5.97 6.04 -7.91
N ALA A 224 -6.07 4.74 -7.61
CA ALA A 224 -7.35 4.10 -7.31
C ALA A 224 -7.94 4.60 -5.99
N SER A 225 -7.10 4.82 -4.97
CA SER A 225 -7.52 5.30 -3.66
C SER A 225 -8.09 6.72 -3.72
N ALA A 226 -7.41 7.62 -4.44
CA ALA A 226 -7.92 8.97 -4.70
C ALA A 226 -9.22 8.92 -5.50
N THR A 227 -9.32 8.00 -6.47
CA THR A 227 -10.54 7.82 -7.27
C THR A 227 -11.72 7.40 -6.39
N VAL A 228 -11.52 6.51 -5.42
CA VAL A 228 -12.54 6.14 -4.42
C VAL A 228 -12.91 7.34 -3.56
N ASN A 229 -11.92 8.06 -3.01
CA ASN A 229 -12.17 9.22 -2.16
C ASN A 229 -12.96 10.30 -2.92
N LEU A 230 -12.62 10.54 -4.17
CA LEU A 230 -13.38 11.46 -5.03
C LEU A 230 -14.85 10.99 -5.22
N GLY A 231 -15.06 9.70 -5.39
CA GLY A 231 -16.39 9.09 -5.43
C GLY A 231 -17.19 9.38 -4.15
N VAL A 232 -16.55 9.23 -2.99
CA VAL A 232 -17.16 9.55 -1.69
C VAL A 232 -17.52 11.04 -1.60
N MET A 233 -16.65 11.95 -2.08
CA MET A 233 -16.92 13.38 -2.09
C MET A 233 -18.18 13.69 -2.92
N TYR A 234 -18.35 13.07 -4.11
CA TYR A 234 -19.55 13.22 -4.93
C TYR A 234 -20.78 12.56 -4.32
N GLU A 235 -20.65 11.39 -3.68
CA GLU A 235 -21.78 10.69 -3.08
C GLU A 235 -22.43 11.52 -1.95
N TYR A 236 -21.62 12.15 -1.12
CA TYR A 236 -22.11 12.91 0.03
C TYR A 236 -22.26 14.41 -0.23
N GLY A 237 -21.67 14.93 -1.31
CA GLY A 237 -21.66 16.37 -1.61
C GLY A 237 -20.70 17.15 -0.72
N ASN A 238 -19.54 16.55 -0.40
CA ASN A 238 -18.53 17.18 0.44
C ASN A 238 -17.52 17.90 -0.47
N GLY A 239 -17.46 19.23 -0.40
CA GLY A 239 -16.60 20.07 -1.26
C GLY A 239 -17.06 20.21 -2.72
N VAL A 240 -18.03 19.41 -3.15
CA VAL A 240 -18.68 19.45 -4.47
C VAL A 240 -20.18 19.29 -4.32
N ASP A 241 -20.93 19.59 -5.37
CA ASP A 241 -22.35 19.27 -5.41
C ASP A 241 -22.56 17.76 -5.34
N LYS A 242 -23.54 17.33 -4.55
CA LYS A 242 -23.89 15.89 -4.44
C LYS A 242 -24.31 15.34 -5.80
N ASP A 243 -23.57 14.36 -6.30
CA ASP A 243 -23.82 13.69 -7.57
C ASP A 243 -23.55 12.19 -7.48
N PRO A 244 -24.55 11.37 -7.08
CA PRO A 244 -24.36 9.92 -6.97
C PRO A 244 -24.03 9.23 -8.30
N LYS A 245 -24.33 9.83 -9.46
CA LYS A 245 -23.94 9.25 -10.75
C LYS A 245 -22.45 9.37 -10.98
N ARG A 246 -21.88 10.55 -10.69
CA ARG A 246 -20.41 10.72 -10.70
C ARG A 246 -19.72 9.84 -9.67
N ALA A 247 -20.33 9.64 -8.49
CA ALA A 247 -19.79 8.69 -7.52
C ALA A 247 -19.70 7.27 -8.10
N VAL A 248 -20.76 6.80 -8.80
CA VAL A 248 -20.73 5.50 -9.49
C VAL A 248 -19.63 5.44 -10.54
N GLU A 249 -19.44 6.51 -11.35
CA GLU A 249 -18.36 6.57 -12.35
C GLU A 249 -16.98 6.45 -11.70
N CYS A 250 -16.74 7.14 -10.58
CA CYS A 250 -15.50 7.03 -9.81
C CYS A 250 -15.31 5.62 -9.25
N TYR A 251 -16.34 5.06 -8.62
CA TYR A 251 -16.24 3.71 -8.04
C TYR A 251 -16.05 2.65 -9.13
N GLN A 252 -16.68 2.82 -10.31
CA GLN A 252 -16.46 1.93 -11.45
C GLN A 252 -15.01 2.00 -11.92
N LYS A 253 -14.45 3.22 -12.10
CA LYS A 253 -13.05 3.41 -12.49
C LYS A 253 -12.10 2.75 -11.49
N ALA A 254 -12.32 2.91 -10.18
CA ALA A 254 -11.51 2.27 -9.15
C ALA A 254 -11.67 0.73 -9.15
N ALA A 255 -12.90 0.24 -9.34
CA ALA A 255 -13.17 -1.20 -9.45
C ALA A 255 -12.49 -1.83 -10.68
N ASP A 256 -12.48 -1.12 -11.83
CA ASP A 256 -11.79 -1.55 -13.06
C ASP A 256 -10.25 -1.60 -12.87
N MET A 257 -9.71 -0.78 -11.96
CA MET A 257 -8.30 -0.83 -11.52
C MET A 257 -8.04 -1.95 -10.49
N GLY A 258 -9.07 -2.69 -10.08
CA GLY A 258 -8.95 -3.79 -9.12
C GLY A 258 -9.05 -3.37 -7.64
N ASP A 259 -9.34 -2.10 -7.34
CA ASP A 259 -9.44 -1.62 -5.95
C ASP A 259 -10.64 -2.23 -5.22
N ALA A 260 -10.38 -2.95 -4.13
CA ALA A 260 -11.41 -3.64 -3.36
C ALA A 260 -12.42 -2.69 -2.70
N ARG A 261 -12.03 -1.46 -2.35
CA ARG A 261 -12.95 -0.46 -1.80
C ARG A 261 -13.85 0.07 -2.91
N GLY A 262 -13.27 0.36 -4.09
CA GLY A 262 -14.03 0.75 -5.28
C GLY A 262 -15.08 -0.28 -5.67
N GLN A 263 -14.71 -1.56 -5.69
CA GLN A 263 -15.63 -2.68 -5.92
C GLN A 263 -16.72 -2.74 -4.85
N ALA A 264 -16.37 -2.62 -3.56
CA ALA A 264 -17.34 -2.67 -2.47
C ALA A 264 -18.33 -1.48 -2.51
N TYR A 265 -17.84 -0.25 -2.76
CA TYR A 265 -18.72 0.92 -2.88
C TYR A 265 -19.62 0.81 -4.11
N LEU A 266 -19.10 0.36 -5.25
CA LEU A 266 -19.91 0.13 -6.45
C LEU A 266 -21.01 -0.92 -6.20
N ALA A 267 -20.70 -1.99 -5.48
CA ALA A 267 -21.67 -2.99 -5.07
C ALA A 267 -22.78 -2.38 -4.18
N ILE A 268 -22.43 -1.48 -3.25
CA ILE A 268 -23.40 -0.74 -2.43
C ILE A 268 -24.31 0.10 -3.32
N MET A 269 -23.75 0.83 -4.31
CA MET A 269 -24.53 1.66 -5.22
C MET A 269 -25.53 0.83 -6.02
N TYR A 270 -25.16 -0.34 -6.53
CA TYR A 270 -26.07 -1.26 -7.22
C TYR A 270 -27.10 -1.89 -6.27
N ARG A 271 -26.71 -2.29 -5.04
CA ARG A 271 -27.61 -2.84 -4.05
C ARG A 271 -28.74 -1.86 -3.68
N ASP A 272 -28.39 -0.60 -3.52
CA ASP A 272 -29.31 0.44 -3.04
C ASP A 272 -30.03 1.18 -4.18
N GLY A 273 -29.48 1.15 -5.39
CA GLY A 273 -29.98 1.90 -6.54
C GLY A 273 -29.67 3.39 -6.41
N ASN A 274 -28.52 3.74 -5.82
CA ASN A 274 -28.07 5.11 -5.64
C ASN A 274 -27.18 5.52 -6.83
N GLY A 275 -27.60 6.52 -7.61
CA GLY A 275 -26.90 6.96 -8.83
C GLY A 275 -26.98 5.98 -10.01
N VAL A 276 -27.44 4.77 -9.80
CA VAL A 276 -27.56 3.69 -10.79
C VAL A 276 -28.86 2.92 -10.57
N GLN A 277 -29.35 2.21 -11.60
CA GLN A 277 -30.49 1.32 -11.41
C GLN A 277 -30.13 0.20 -10.46
N LYS A 278 -31.00 -0.04 -9.47
CA LYS A 278 -30.83 -1.13 -8.50
C LYS A 278 -30.69 -2.49 -9.21
N ASP A 279 -29.61 -3.21 -8.86
CA ASP A 279 -29.27 -4.51 -9.44
C ASP A 279 -28.52 -5.36 -8.41
N TYR A 280 -29.23 -6.30 -7.78
CA TYR A 280 -28.62 -7.19 -6.81
C TYR A 280 -27.64 -8.19 -7.41
N ALA A 281 -27.79 -8.59 -8.68
CA ALA A 281 -26.87 -9.51 -9.32
C ALA A 281 -25.49 -8.85 -9.52
N LYS A 282 -25.48 -7.59 -9.98
CA LYS A 282 -24.26 -6.80 -10.05
C LYS A 282 -23.67 -6.51 -8.66
N ALA A 283 -24.51 -6.26 -7.67
CA ALA A 283 -24.02 -6.10 -6.29
C ALA A 283 -23.30 -7.36 -5.80
N VAL A 284 -23.85 -8.55 -6.07
CA VAL A 284 -23.19 -9.83 -5.75
C VAL A 284 -21.87 -9.96 -6.49
N GLU A 285 -21.82 -9.64 -7.81
CA GLU A 285 -20.61 -9.69 -8.62
C GLU A 285 -19.49 -8.84 -8.00
N TYR A 286 -19.72 -7.55 -7.76
CA TYR A 286 -18.71 -6.65 -7.22
C TYR A 286 -18.36 -6.94 -5.75
N TYR A 287 -19.33 -7.34 -4.93
CA TYR A 287 -19.00 -7.80 -3.57
C TYR A 287 -18.14 -9.06 -3.59
N THR A 288 -18.34 -9.97 -4.54
CA THR A 288 -17.50 -11.19 -4.66
C THR A 288 -16.06 -10.81 -4.96
N LEU A 289 -15.84 -9.91 -5.95
CA LEU A 289 -14.50 -9.43 -6.29
C LEU A 289 -13.80 -8.75 -5.10
N ALA A 290 -14.52 -7.94 -4.35
CA ALA A 290 -13.98 -7.28 -3.16
C ALA A 290 -13.74 -8.27 -2.01
N ALA A 291 -14.61 -9.27 -1.82
CA ALA A 291 -14.49 -10.30 -0.80
C ALA A 291 -13.30 -11.25 -1.07
N GLU A 292 -12.96 -11.51 -2.32
CA GLU A 292 -11.76 -12.26 -2.69
C GLU A 292 -10.47 -11.56 -2.21
N GLN A 293 -10.52 -10.24 -2.05
CA GLN A 293 -9.44 -9.40 -1.53
C GLN A 293 -9.60 -9.08 -0.02
N ASP A 294 -10.38 -9.85 0.73
CA ASP A 294 -10.62 -9.66 2.15
C ASP A 294 -11.27 -8.32 2.55
N ASN A 295 -12.00 -7.67 1.62
CA ASN A 295 -12.74 -6.47 1.98
C ASN A 295 -13.86 -6.81 2.98
N LEU A 296 -13.73 -6.32 4.21
CA LEU A 296 -14.61 -6.67 5.33
C LEU A 296 -16.07 -6.30 5.07
N THR A 297 -16.30 -5.11 4.51
CA THR A 297 -17.63 -4.63 4.13
C THR A 297 -18.27 -5.54 3.08
N ALA A 298 -17.49 -5.97 2.09
CA ALA A 298 -17.98 -6.85 1.03
C ALA A 298 -18.32 -8.25 1.57
N LEU A 299 -17.45 -8.84 2.39
CA LEU A 299 -17.68 -10.14 3.01
C LEU A 299 -19.00 -10.16 3.80
N ASN A 300 -19.21 -9.16 4.67
CA ASN A 300 -20.42 -9.05 5.46
C ASN A 300 -21.69 -8.83 4.60
N ASN A 301 -21.64 -7.92 3.63
CA ASN A 301 -22.79 -7.62 2.78
C ASN A 301 -23.12 -8.75 1.81
N LEU A 302 -22.12 -9.44 1.26
CA LEU A 302 -22.32 -10.62 0.42
C LEU A 302 -23.01 -11.75 1.19
N ALA A 303 -22.59 -11.98 2.44
CA ALA A 303 -23.26 -12.96 3.32
C ALA A 303 -24.75 -12.65 3.50
N ILE A 304 -25.11 -11.37 3.68
CA ILE A 304 -26.51 -10.94 3.78
C ILE A 304 -27.27 -11.29 2.49
N LEU A 305 -26.68 -11.02 1.31
CA LEU A 305 -27.33 -11.31 0.03
C LEU A 305 -27.54 -12.81 -0.18
N TYR A 306 -26.60 -13.68 0.25
CA TYR A 306 -26.79 -15.13 0.24
C TYR A 306 -27.89 -15.59 1.21
N LEU A 307 -27.98 -15.00 2.42
CA LEU A 307 -29.07 -15.34 3.36
C LEU A 307 -30.45 -14.95 2.86
N GLU A 308 -30.52 -13.85 2.09
CA GLU A 308 -31.79 -13.31 1.61
C GLU A 308 -32.19 -13.82 0.21
N GLY A 309 -31.26 -14.50 -0.50
CA GLY A 309 -31.47 -14.92 -1.88
C GLY A 309 -31.66 -13.73 -2.85
N LYS A 310 -30.97 -12.61 -2.60
CA LYS A 310 -31.07 -11.40 -3.42
C LYS A 310 -29.90 -11.33 -4.43
N GLY A 311 -30.25 -11.41 -5.72
CA GLY A 311 -29.26 -11.39 -6.79
C GLY A 311 -28.48 -12.71 -6.96
N VAL A 312 -28.66 -13.63 -6.06
CA VAL A 312 -28.03 -14.97 -6.02
C VAL A 312 -29.03 -15.94 -5.39
N GLU A 313 -28.93 -17.24 -5.68
CA GLU A 313 -29.69 -18.27 -4.97
C GLU A 313 -29.31 -18.27 -3.48
N ALA A 314 -30.32 -18.41 -2.61
CA ALA A 314 -30.08 -18.41 -1.18
C ALA A 314 -29.18 -19.60 -0.78
N ASP A 315 -28.14 -19.31 -0.04
CA ASP A 315 -27.17 -20.29 0.46
C ASP A 315 -26.70 -19.89 1.87
N GLU A 316 -27.32 -20.50 2.87
CA GLU A 316 -26.99 -20.21 4.27
C GLU A 316 -25.57 -20.70 4.64
N THR A 317 -25.08 -21.78 4.02
CA THR A 317 -23.73 -22.30 4.27
C THR A 317 -22.69 -21.30 3.80
N LYS A 318 -22.86 -20.80 2.56
CA LYS A 318 -21.96 -19.79 1.99
C LYS A 318 -21.98 -18.49 2.78
N ALA A 319 -23.15 -18.08 3.25
CA ALA A 319 -23.27 -16.90 4.10
C ALA A 319 -22.49 -17.06 5.42
N MET A 320 -22.54 -18.26 6.04
CA MET A 320 -21.80 -18.51 7.28
C MET A 320 -20.28 -18.55 7.05
N GLU A 321 -19.82 -19.10 5.94
CA GLU A 321 -18.40 -19.03 5.55
C GLU A 321 -17.91 -17.57 5.45
N LEU A 322 -18.68 -16.72 4.76
CA LEU A 322 -18.35 -15.30 4.58
C LEU A 322 -18.39 -14.52 5.90
N TYR A 323 -19.41 -14.74 6.74
CA TYR A 323 -19.48 -14.12 8.07
C TYR A 323 -18.33 -14.57 8.96
N THR A 324 -17.98 -15.84 8.93
CA THR A 324 -16.88 -16.37 9.75
C THR A 324 -15.57 -15.70 9.33
N ARG A 325 -15.28 -15.65 8.01
CA ARG A 325 -14.09 -14.97 7.49
C ARG A 325 -14.04 -13.49 7.87
N ALA A 326 -15.15 -12.76 7.71
CA ALA A 326 -15.21 -11.35 8.09
C ALA A 326 -15.06 -11.14 9.62
N ALA A 327 -15.69 -11.99 10.43
CA ALA A 327 -15.62 -11.92 11.89
C ALA A 327 -14.22 -12.23 12.43
N GLU A 328 -13.54 -13.23 11.85
CA GLU A 328 -12.15 -13.59 12.18
C GLU A 328 -11.16 -12.48 11.78
N LEU A 329 -11.46 -11.75 10.71
CA LEU A 329 -10.70 -10.56 10.29
C LEU A 329 -11.06 -9.29 11.09
N GLY A 330 -11.98 -9.41 12.06
CA GLY A 330 -12.29 -8.33 13.00
C GLY A 330 -13.38 -7.36 12.50
N GLU A 331 -14.29 -7.77 11.61
CA GLU A 331 -15.42 -6.95 11.19
C GLU A 331 -16.54 -6.99 12.26
N PRO A 332 -16.89 -5.86 12.93
CA PRO A 332 -17.80 -5.86 14.06
C PRO A 332 -19.23 -6.33 13.73
N TYR A 333 -19.75 -5.90 12.59
CA TYR A 333 -21.10 -6.30 12.14
C TYR A 333 -21.16 -7.78 11.78
N ALA A 334 -20.08 -8.35 11.21
CA ALA A 334 -20.00 -9.78 10.93
C ALA A 334 -19.90 -10.59 12.24
N GLN A 335 -19.16 -10.12 13.24
CA GLN A 335 -19.10 -10.72 14.57
C GLN A 335 -20.50 -10.77 15.20
N TYR A 336 -21.23 -9.67 15.15
CA TYR A 336 -22.62 -9.62 15.62
C TYR A 336 -23.52 -10.58 14.83
N ASN A 337 -23.47 -10.55 13.49
CA ASN A 337 -24.31 -11.37 12.62
C ASN A 337 -24.03 -12.87 12.79
N LEU A 338 -22.78 -13.25 12.98
CA LEU A 338 -22.38 -14.62 13.25
C LEU A 338 -22.87 -15.08 14.63
N GLY A 339 -22.74 -14.21 15.65
CA GLY A 339 -23.34 -14.43 16.97
C GLY A 339 -24.85 -14.64 16.90
N PHE A 340 -25.55 -13.82 16.13
CA PHE A 340 -26.98 -13.92 15.90
C PHE A 340 -27.38 -15.21 15.15
N SER A 341 -26.54 -15.62 14.18
CA SER A 341 -26.75 -16.87 13.44
C SER A 341 -26.68 -18.10 14.36
N TYR A 342 -25.68 -18.15 15.25
CA TYR A 342 -25.60 -19.20 16.28
C TYR A 342 -26.74 -19.13 17.30
N PHE A 343 -27.16 -17.91 17.67
CA PHE A 343 -28.30 -17.72 18.58
C PHE A 343 -29.62 -18.27 18.00
N MET A 344 -29.85 -17.99 16.71
CA MET A 344 -31.08 -18.41 16.02
C MET A 344 -31.02 -19.85 15.49
N GLY A 345 -29.82 -20.38 15.23
CA GLY A 345 -29.61 -21.63 14.48
C GLY A 345 -29.88 -21.44 12.99
N LYS A 346 -29.44 -20.32 12.40
CA LYS A 346 -29.65 -20.00 11.00
C LYS A 346 -28.35 -20.24 10.22
N GLY A 347 -28.38 -21.20 9.31
CA GLY A 347 -27.18 -21.63 8.54
C GLY A 347 -26.14 -22.40 9.35
N VAL A 348 -26.34 -22.51 10.66
CA VAL A 348 -25.50 -23.26 11.62
C VAL A 348 -26.40 -23.90 12.69
N GLU A 349 -25.90 -24.94 13.36
CA GLU A 349 -26.57 -25.48 14.54
C GLU A 349 -26.62 -24.43 15.66
N LYS A 350 -27.77 -24.33 16.33
CA LYS A 350 -27.94 -23.39 17.43
C LYS A 350 -26.96 -23.66 18.57
N ASP A 351 -26.18 -22.63 18.92
CA ASP A 351 -25.14 -22.70 19.95
C ASP A 351 -25.03 -21.37 20.69
N TYR A 352 -25.59 -21.33 21.92
CA TYR A 352 -25.56 -20.12 22.73
C TYR A 352 -24.17 -19.76 23.26
N ALA A 353 -23.24 -20.72 23.38
CA ALA A 353 -21.87 -20.44 23.81
C ALA A 353 -21.10 -19.77 22.70
N LYS A 354 -21.23 -20.25 21.46
CA LYS A 354 -20.64 -19.58 20.28
C LYS A 354 -21.31 -18.23 20.04
N ALA A 355 -22.62 -18.10 20.23
CA ALA A 355 -23.29 -16.81 20.15
C ALA A 355 -22.70 -15.80 21.15
N ALA A 356 -22.53 -16.22 22.41
CA ALA A 356 -21.91 -15.39 23.44
C ALA A 356 -20.47 -14.99 23.11
N TYR A 357 -19.68 -15.93 22.59
CA TYR A 357 -18.31 -15.64 22.15
C TYR A 357 -18.26 -14.52 21.12
N TRP A 358 -19.02 -14.64 20.03
CA TRP A 358 -19.01 -13.65 18.95
C TRP A 358 -19.60 -12.30 19.36
N TYR A 359 -20.62 -12.27 20.21
CA TYR A 359 -21.12 -11.01 20.77
C TYR A 359 -20.08 -10.33 21.68
N ASN A 360 -19.29 -11.10 22.45
CA ASN A 360 -18.20 -10.53 23.24
C ASN A 360 -17.06 -10.00 22.36
N GLU A 361 -16.68 -10.72 21.28
CA GLU A 361 -15.73 -10.22 20.31
C GLU A 361 -16.19 -8.88 19.71
N CYS A 362 -17.48 -8.76 19.35
CA CYS A 362 -18.06 -7.53 18.84
C CYS A 362 -18.02 -6.39 19.87
N VAL A 363 -18.39 -6.63 21.12
CA VAL A 363 -18.40 -5.61 22.20
C VAL A 363 -17.00 -5.09 22.51
N ASN A 364 -15.99 -5.97 22.45
CA ASN A 364 -14.59 -5.62 22.72
C ASN A 364 -13.80 -5.15 21.49
N ASN A 365 -14.45 -5.11 20.32
CA ASN A 365 -13.78 -4.73 19.09
C ASN A 365 -13.52 -3.21 19.06
N PRO A 366 -12.25 -2.76 18.91
CA PRO A 366 -11.91 -1.34 18.91
C PRO A 366 -12.51 -0.57 17.72
N ASN A 367 -12.92 -1.28 16.67
CA ASN A 367 -13.52 -0.70 15.45
C ASN A 367 -15.06 -0.70 15.50
N ALA A 368 -15.67 -1.23 16.57
CA ALA A 368 -17.12 -1.29 16.71
C ALA A 368 -17.70 0.09 17.09
N ASP A 369 -18.75 0.50 16.39
CA ASP A 369 -19.49 1.70 16.75
C ASP A 369 -20.41 1.48 17.98
N GLU A 370 -20.85 2.58 18.60
CA GLU A 370 -21.69 2.55 19.80
C GLU A 370 -22.98 1.77 19.58
N LYS A 371 -23.52 1.79 18.35
CA LYS A 371 -24.79 1.12 18.04
C LYS A 371 -24.61 -0.41 18.07
N ILE A 372 -23.59 -0.93 17.36
CA ILE A 372 -23.38 -2.38 17.30
C ILE A 372 -22.91 -2.93 18.64
N ILE A 373 -22.11 -2.16 19.42
CA ILE A 373 -21.74 -2.51 20.79
C ILE A 373 -22.99 -2.65 21.66
N LYS A 374 -23.91 -1.70 21.57
CA LYS A 374 -25.18 -1.73 22.32
C LYS A 374 -26.00 -2.95 21.93
N ASP A 375 -26.20 -3.19 20.62
CA ASP A 375 -26.98 -4.30 20.10
C ASP A 375 -26.40 -5.65 20.57
N ALA A 376 -25.08 -5.82 20.51
CA ALA A 376 -24.40 -7.03 20.99
C ALA A 376 -24.50 -7.19 22.52
N SER A 377 -24.35 -6.10 23.27
CA SER A 377 -24.49 -6.11 24.73
C SER A 377 -25.90 -6.52 25.18
N GLU A 378 -26.93 -6.06 24.48
CA GLU A 378 -28.33 -6.47 24.74
C GLU A 378 -28.51 -7.97 24.50
N GLN A 379 -27.86 -8.56 23.48
CA GLN A 379 -27.91 -10.00 23.22
C GLN A 379 -27.20 -10.82 24.31
N LEU A 380 -26.11 -10.32 24.88
CA LEU A 380 -25.37 -10.95 25.98
C LEU A 380 -26.23 -11.03 27.26
N GLU A 381 -27.16 -10.10 27.47
CA GLU A 381 -28.12 -10.14 28.60
C GLU A 381 -29.27 -11.13 28.38
N ASN A 382 -29.43 -11.72 27.18
CA ASN A 382 -30.44 -12.74 26.94
C ASN A 382 -30.20 -13.94 27.88
N PRO A 383 -31.24 -14.46 28.58
CA PRO A 383 -31.08 -15.51 29.59
C PRO A 383 -30.35 -16.77 29.07
N ASN A 384 -30.60 -17.17 27.84
CA ASN A 384 -29.97 -18.36 27.25
C ASN A 384 -28.49 -18.13 26.96
N VAL A 385 -28.12 -16.96 26.41
CA VAL A 385 -26.75 -16.58 26.13
C VAL A 385 -25.98 -16.38 27.44
N LYS A 386 -26.57 -15.69 28.41
CA LYS A 386 -25.97 -15.44 29.73
C LYS A 386 -25.75 -16.73 30.53
N ALA A 387 -26.60 -17.71 30.35
CA ALA A 387 -26.44 -19.04 30.98
C ALA A 387 -25.29 -19.83 30.36
N ALA A 388 -24.98 -19.63 29.10
CA ALA A 388 -23.90 -20.30 28.38
C ALA A 388 -22.49 -19.69 28.66
N LEU A 389 -22.43 -18.55 29.35
CA LEU A 389 -21.19 -17.92 29.82
C LEU A 389 -20.71 -18.46 31.18
N LYS A 390 -21.52 -19.31 31.85
CA LYS A 390 -21.19 -19.95 33.14
C LYS A 390 -20.62 -21.34 32.96
#